data_c69730254c0b79881328e775e1fe4f1b
#
_entry.id   c69730254c0b79881328e775e1fe4f1b
#
_cell.length_a   1.000
_cell.length_b   1.000
_cell.length_c   1.000
_cell.angle_alpha   90.00
_cell.angle_beta   90.00
_cell.angle_gamma   90.00
#
_symmetry.space_group_name_H-M   'P 1'
#
loop_
_entity.id
_entity.type
_entity.pdbx_description
1 polymer ?
#
loop_
_entity_poly.entity_id
_entity_poly.type
_entity_poly.pdbx_seq_one_letter_code
_entity_poly.pdbx_strand_id
1 'polypeptide(L)'
;MFTAPKGTYDLLPPHSEEFLAVRAALVAPARLAGYGYIETPIFEDTALFARGVGESTDVVSKEMYTFDDKGGRSLSLRPEGTAGVMRAVLEHHLYAGPLPVKLWAAGPSFRYERPQAGRFRHFTQVDIEAIGLDDPTLDAEVLALADDGFRAAGLTGFRLLLTSLGDAACRPAYRKLLQEYLRDVDLDEDTRRRVELNPLRVLDDKRAQVQEQLAEAPLMVDHLCADCAAHYDVVRERLAGLGVRWAEAPRLVRGLDYYTRTTFEFVHDGLGAQSAIGGGGRYDGLSALLGGPDLPGVGWALGVDRVLLARRAEGVPAVESTRCAVFAVPLGEVATARLSAVVGALRRAGLAADMAYGGRGLKGAMKSADRSGAAYAVVLGERDLAAGVAQVKDLRTGEQQAVDLDSLVTTLQEKLQ
;
A
#
# COMPACT_ATOMS: atom_id res chain seq x y z
N MET A 1 -25.58 -18.77 8.10
CA MET A 1 -24.78 -17.57 8.51
C MET A 1 -23.96 -17.15 7.28
N PHE A 2 -23.95 -15.87 6.93
CA PHE A 2 -23.12 -15.37 5.82
C PHE A 2 -21.66 -15.25 6.27
N THR A 3 -20.74 -15.47 5.34
CA THR A 3 -19.28 -15.30 5.53
C THR A 3 -18.73 -14.37 4.45
N ALA A 4 -17.56 -13.81 4.67
CA ALA A 4 -16.88 -13.01 3.66
C ALA A 4 -16.68 -13.82 2.37
N PRO A 5 -16.80 -13.21 1.18
CA PRO A 5 -16.55 -13.87 -0.08
C PRO A 5 -15.14 -14.46 -0.17
N LYS A 6 -14.98 -15.55 -0.93
CA LYS A 6 -13.68 -16.21 -1.08
C LYS A 6 -12.61 -15.25 -1.60
N GLY A 7 -11.51 -15.15 -0.87
CA GLY A 7 -10.38 -14.28 -1.20
C GLY A 7 -10.53 -12.83 -0.70
N THR A 8 -11.53 -12.57 0.14
CA THR A 8 -11.68 -11.34 0.89
C THR A 8 -11.63 -11.63 2.40
N TYR A 9 -11.48 -10.61 3.21
CA TYR A 9 -11.45 -10.71 4.67
C TYR A 9 -11.94 -9.41 5.32
N ASP A 10 -12.38 -9.53 6.57
CA ASP A 10 -12.68 -8.39 7.41
C ASP A 10 -11.40 -7.94 8.14
N LEU A 11 -11.07 -6.67 8.05
CA LEU A 11 -9.94 -6.10 8.77
C LEU A 11 -10.39 -5.64 10.16
N LEU A 12 -10.07 -6.44 11.17
CA LEU A 12 -10.53 -6.25 12.54
C LEU A 12 -9.40 -5.88 13.49
N PRO A 13 -9.69 -5.15 14.59
CA PRO A 13 -8.74 -4.92 15.67
C PRO A 13 -8.23 -6.24 16.29
N PRO A 14 -6.96 -6.31 16.68
CA PRO A 14 -5.94 -5.25 16.67
C PRO A 14 -5.23 -5.07 15.32
N HIS A 15 -5.46 -5.93 14.35
CA HIS A 15 -4.74 -5.91 13.05
C HIS A 15 -5.05 -4.67 12.20
N SER A 16 -6.24 -4.09 12.40
CA SER A 16 -6.62 -2.84 11.70
C SER A 16 -5.73 -1.67 12.08
N GLU A 17 -5.29 -1.56 13.31
CA GLU A 17 -4.39 -0.49 13.77
C GLU A 17 -3.01 -0.64 13.14
N GLU A 18 -2.45 -1.86 13.12
CA GLU A 18 -1.19 -2.13 12.43
C GLU A 18 -1.28 -1.81 10.93
N PHE A 19 -2.39 -2.19 10.30
CA PHE A 19 -2.67 -1.90 8.89
C PHE A 19 -2.68 -0.38 8.62
N LEU A 20 -3.39 0.39 9.44
CA LEU A 20 -3.45 1.85 9.31
C LEU A 20 -2.08 2.50 9.53
N ALA A 21 -1.31 2.03 10.50
CA ALA A 21 0.03 2.53 10.78
C ALA A 21 0.99 2.25 9.60
N VAL A 22 0.97 1.04 9.04
CA VAL A 22 1.77 0.68 7.86
C VAL A 22 1.37 1.53 6.66
N ARG A 23 0.07 1.69 6.40
CA ARG A 23 -0.41 2.56 5.32
C ARG A 23 0.08 4.00 5.48
N ALA A 24 0.01 4.54 6.70
CA ALA A 24 0.49 5.89 7.00
C ALA A 24 2.01 6.02 6.80
N ALA A 25 2.79 5.02 7.21
CA ALA A 25 4.24 4.98 7.03
C ALA A 25 4.63 4.98 5.54
N LEU A 26 3.93 4.20 4.70
CA LEU A 26 4.18 4.16 3.26
C LEU A 26 3.85 5.49 2.55
N VAL A 27 2.87 6.24 3.05
CA VAL A 27 2.45 7.53 2.48
C VAL A 27 3.35 8.68 2.95
N ALA A 28 3.93 8.60 4.15
CA ALA A 28 4.60 9.73 4.79
C ALA A 28 5.72 10.36 3.93
N PRO A 29 6.64 9.61 3.28
CA PRO A 29 7.68 10.21 2.43
C PRO A 29 7.09 10.97 1.24
N ALA A 30 6.08 10.44 0.57
CA ALA A 30 5.43 11.11 -0.56
C ALA A 30 4.82 12.47 -0.15
N ARG A 31 4.17 12.53 1.02
CA ARG A 31 3.64 13.81 1.55
C ARG A 31 4.75 14.83 1.80
N LEU A 32 5.90 14.40 2.33
CA LEU A 32 7.05 15.26 2.54
C LEU A 32 7.67 15.74 1.22
N ALA A 33 7.54 14.97 0.14
CA ALA A 33 7.97 15.33 -1.21
C ALA A 33 6.94 16.17 -2.00
N GLY A 34 5.85 16.60 -1.35
CA GLY A 34 4.85 17.49 -1.94
C GLY A 34 3.77 16.80 -2.77
N TYR A 35 3.61 15.46 -2.68
CA TYR A 35 2.52 14.76 -3.35
C TYR A 35 1.18 15.08 -2.68
N GLY A 36 0.20 15.48 -3.49
CA GLY A 36 -1.19 15.72 -3.06
C GLY A 36 -2.01 14.43 -3.01
N TYR A 37 -3.01 14.38 -2.14
CA TYR A 37 -3.94 13.24 -2.10
C TYR A 37 -4.93 13.29 -3.25
N ILE A 38 -5.16 12.14 -3.88
CA ILE A 38 -6.26 11.90 -4.82
C ILE A 38 -7.02 10.65 -4.43
N GLU A 39 -8.34 10.67 -4.59
CA GLU A 39 -9.20 9.49 -4.51
C GLU A 39 -9.97 9.35 -5.81
N THR A 40 -9.72 8.27 -6.53
CA THR A 40 -10.45 7.93 -7.75
C THR A 40 -11.59 6.97 -7.43
N PRO A 41 -12.63 6.88 -8.28
CA PRO A 41 -13.70 5.89 -8.11
C PRO A 41 -13.16 4.46 -7.95
N ILE A 42 -13.89 3.63 -7.19
CA ILE A 42 -13.55 2.21 -7.01
C ILE A 42 -13.87 1.41 -8.29
N PHE A 43 -14.79 1.88 -9.10
CA PHE A 43 -15.14 1.31 -10.39
C PHE A 43 -15.07 2.38 -11.48
N GLU A 44 -14.67 1.97 -12.67
CA GLU A 44 -14.49 2.84 -13.84
C GLU A 44 -15.08 2.14 -15.08
N ASP A 45 -15.15 2.86 -16.17
CA ASP A 45 -15.46 2.25 -17.47
C ASP A 45 -14.45 1.14 -17.78
N THR A 46 -14.94 -0.02 -18.19
CA THR A 46 -14.07 -1.19 -18.48
C THR A 46 -13.01 -0.87 -19.54
N ALA A 47 -13.34 0.00 -20.52
CA ALA A 47 -12.44 0.40 -21.57
C ALA A 47 -11.22 1.20 -21.04
N LEU A 48 -11.34 1.87 -19.88
CA LEU A 48 -10.21 2.55 -19.27
C LEU A 48 -9.07 1.57 -18.97
N PHE A 49 -9.40 0.44 -18.36
CA PHE A 49 -8.39 -0.57 -18.02
C PHE A 49 -7.97 -1.39 -19.24
N ALA A 50 -8.89 -1.73 -20.14
CA ALA A 50 -8.57 -2.47 -21.36
C ALA A 50 -7.53 -1.71 -22.21
N ARG A 51 -7.71 -0.42 -22.42
CA ARG A 51 -6.77 0.43 -23.17
C ARG A 51 -5.51 0.75 -22.38
N GLY A 52 -5.65 1.15 -21.11
CA GLY A 52 -4.55 1.61 -20.28
C GLY A 52 -3.62 0.48 -19.85
N VAL A 53 -4.17 -0.62 -19.34
CA VAL A 53 -3.39 -1.75 -18.77
C VAL A 53 -2.93 -2.72 -19.86
N GLY A 54 -3.70 -2.86 -20.94
CA GLY A 54 -3.45 -3.73 -22.08
C GLY A 54 -4.34 -4.98 -22.08
N GLU A 55 -5.09 -5.16 -23.18
CA GLU A 55 -6.07 -6.26 -23.36
C GLU A 55 -5.45 -7.66 -23.21
N SER A 56 -4.17 -7.81 -23.59
CA SER A 56 -3.43 -9.08 -23.54
C SER A 56 -2.94 -9.45 -22.15
N THR A 57 -3.07 -8.56 -21.17
CA THR A 57 -2.59 -8.80 -19.79
C THR A 57 -3.49 -9.78 -19.07
N ASP A 58 -2.95 -10.62 -18.18
CA ASP A 58 -3.75 -11.50 -17.33
C ASP A 58 -4.71 -10.70 -16.46
N VAL A 59 -4.30 -9.51 -16.03
CA VAL A 59 -5.13 -8.59 -15.25
C VAL A 59 -6.42 -8.25 -15.98
N VAL A 60 -6.34 -7.83 -17.25
CA VAL A 60 -7.52 -7.46 -18.05
C VAL A 60 -8.29 -8.69 -18.54
N SER A 61 -7.60 -9.70 -19.06
CA SER A 61 -8.23 -10.84 -19.72
C SER A 61 -8.85 -11.85 -18.75
N LYS A 62 -8.38 -11.93 -17.49
CA LYS A 62 -8.76 -13.00 -16.55
C LYS A 62 -9.12 -12.53 -15.14
N GLU A 63 -8.61 -11.40 -14.70
CA GLU A 63 -8.63 -11.03 -13.27
C GLU A 63 -9.55 -9.86 -12.94
N MET A 64 -10.06 -9.10 -13.92
CA MET A 64 -10.99 -8.01 -13.66
C MET A 64 -12.36 -8.50 -13.19
N TYR A 65 -12.95 -7.78 -12.23
CA TYR A 65 -14.37 -7.90 -11.89
C TYR A 65 -15.14 -6.89 -12.74
N THR A 66 -15.84 -7.40 -13.74
CA THR A 66 -16.61 -6.60 -14.69
C THR A 66 -18.09 -6.87 -14.54
N PHE A 67 -18.92 -5.85 -14.66
CA PHE A 67 -20.37 -5.91 -14.56
C PHE A 67 -21.02 -4.79 -15.40
N ASP A 68 -22.26 -5.00 -15.79
CA ASP A 68 -23.04 -3.97 -16.44
C ASP A 68 -23.86 -3.17 -15.41
N ASP A 69 -23.88 -1.86 -15.54
CA ASP A 69 -24.77 -1.04 -14.74
C ASP A 69 -26.22 -1.07 -15.28
N LYS A 70 -27.15 -0.46 -14.55
CA LYS A 70 -28.56 -0.41 -14.96
C LYS A 70 -28.79 0.31 -16.30
N GLY A 71 -27.83 1.10 -16.76
CA GLY A 71 -27.84 1.79 -18.05
C GLY A 71 -27.18 1.01 -19.18
N GLY A 72 -26.71 -0.21 -18.93
CA GLY A 72 -26.03 -1.08 -19.91
C GLY A 72 -24.59 -0.67 -20.19
N ARG A 73 -23.95 0.11 -19.30
CA ARG A 73 -22.53 0.45 -19.41
C ARG A 73 -21.67 -0.61 -18.73
N SER A 74 -20.62 -1.06 -19.41
CA SER A 74 -19.66 -2.00 -18.83
C SER A 74 -18.71 -1.29 -17.89
N LEU A 75 -18.74 -1.66 -16.61
CA LEU A 75 -17.92 -1.13 -15.54
C LEU A 75 -17.05 -2.23 -14.94
N SER A 76 -15.88 -1.86 -14.46
CA SER A 76 -14.99 -2.79 -13.76
C SER A 76 -14.54 -2.22 -12.43
N LEU A 77 -14.45 -3.05 -11.40
CA LEU A 77 -13.73 -2.70 -10.18
C LEU A 77 -12.25 -2.49 -10.55
N ARG A 78 -11.65 -1.41 -10.04
CA ARG A 78 -10.26 -1.06 -10.38
C ARG A 78 -9.29 -2.18 -9.99
N PRO A 79 -8.50 -2.72 -10.93
CA PRO A 79 -7.47 -3.72 -10.63
C PRO A 79 -6.14 -3.09 -10.19
N GLU A 80 -5.98 -1.77 -10.40
CA GLU A 80 -4.82 -0.94 -10.07
C GLU A 80 -5.23 0.55 -10.03
N GLY A 81 -4.34 1.45 -9.58
CA GLY A 81 -4.66 2.88 -9.38
C GLY A 81 -4.27 3.79 -10.53
N THR A 82 -3.19 3.49 -11.26
CA THR A 82 -2.52 4.40 -12.21
C THR A 82 -3.44 4.88 -13.34
N ALA A 83 -4.19 3.97 -13.97
CA ALA A 83 -5.10 4.34 -15.07
C ALA A 83 -6.21 5.31 -14.61
N GLY A 84 -6.77 5.08 -13.40
CA GLY A 84 -7.75 5.97 -12.79
C GLY A 84 -7.18 7.35 -12.46
N VAL A 85 -5.95 7.41 -11.95
CA VAL A 85 -5.26 8.69 -11.68
C VAL A 85 -4.97 9.42 -12.99
N MET A 86 -4.45 8.74 -14.02
CA MET A 86 -4.20 9.35 -15.33
C MET A 86 -5.50 9.90 -15.93
N ARG A 87 -6.61 9.13 -15.91
CA ARG A 87 -7.92 9.61 -16.37
C ARG A 87 -8.33 10.89 -15.63
N ALA A 88 -8.16 10.95 -14.29
CA ALA A 88 -8.50 12.12 -13.51
C ALA A 88 -7.61 13.34 -13.85
N VAL A 89 -6.30 13.13 -14.07
CA VAL A 89 -5.39 14.19 -14.53
C VAL A 89 -5.83 14.77 -15.87
N LEU A 90 -6.27 13.91 -16.79
CA LEU A 90 -6.76 14.33 -18.12
C LEU A 90 -8.11 15.04 -18.03
N GLU A 91 -9.08 14.46 -17.34
CA GLU A 91 -10.45 14.98 -17.20
C GLU A 91 -10.47 16.38 -16.55
N HIS A 92 -9.65 16.56 -15.52
CA HIS A 92 -9.58 17.83 -14.79
C HIS A 92 -8.48 18.76 -15.28
N HIS A 93 -7.82 18.43 -16.40
CA HIS A 93 -6.75 19.24 -17.01
C HIS A 93 -5.64 19.64 -16.02
N LEU A 94 -5.29 18.77 -15.06
CA LEU A 94 -4.28 19.09 -14.05
C LEU A 94 -2.91 19.37 -14.65
N TYR A 95 -2.64 18.83 -15.84
CA TYR A 95 -1.42 19.06 -16.61
C TYR A 95 -1.28 20.49 -17.17
N ALA A 96 -2.34 21.30 -17.13
CA ALA A 96 -2.25 22.71 -17.51
C ALA A 96 -1.63 23.59 -16.41
N GLY A 97 -1.46 23.05 -15.22
CA GLY A 97 -0.81 23.70 -14.09
C GLY A 97 0.71 23.45 -14.03
N PRO A 98 1.34 23.68 -12.86
CA PRO A 98 2.74 23.35 -12.63
C PRO A 98 3.01 21.84 -12.80
N LEU A 99 4.12 21.52 -13.47
CA LEU A 99 4.58 20.15 -13.67
C LEU A 99 5.84 19.86 -12.85
N PRO A 100 6.07 18.59 -12.41
CA PRO A 100 5.17 17.45 -12.57
C PRO A 100 3.93 17.53 -11.67
N VAL A 101 2.80 16.98 -12.14
CA VAL A 101 1.64 16.70 -11.28
C VAL A 101 2.02 15.55 -10.35
N LYS A 102 2.12 15.81 -9.04
CA LYS A 102 2.52 14.84 -8.00
C LYS A 102 1.31 14.44 -7.18
N LEU A 103 0.88 13.18 -7.29
CA LEU A 103 -0.31 12.65 -6.61
C LEU A 103 -0.01 11.36 -5.85
N TRP A 104 -0.67 11.16 -4.72
CA TRP A 104 -0.69 9.87 -4.02
C TRP A 104 -2.13 9.44 -3.74
N ALA A 105 -2.36 8.13 -3.81
CA ALA A 105 -3.63 7.50 -3.47
C ALA A 105 -3.38 6.35 -2.48
N ALA A 106 -4.41 5.97 -1.72
CA ALA A 106 -4.37 4.76 -0.90
C ALA A 106 -5.78 4.18 -0.81
N GLY A 107 -5.96 2.98 -1.31
CA GLY A 107 -7.28 2.38 -1.33
C GLY A 107 -7.31 0.95 -1.85
N PRO A 108 -8.52 0.36 -1.91
CA PRO A 108 -8.69 -1.01 -2.35
C PRO A 108 -8.51 -1.15 -3.86
N SER A 109 -7.92 -2.29 -4.26
CA SER A 109 -7.89 -2.80 -5.62
C SER A 109 -8.44 -4.22 -5.66
N PHE A 110 -8.89 -4.70 -6.84
CA PHE A 110 -9.64 -5.94 -6.95
C PHE A 110 -9.12 -6.78 -8.11
N ARG A 111 -8.71 -8.04 -7.83
CA ARG A 111 -8.28 -8.99 -8.87
C ARG A 111 -8.83 -10.38 -8.58
N TYR A 112 -9.41 -11.03 -9.57
CA TYR A 112 -9.92 -12.40 -9.45
C TYR A 112 -8.77 -13.41 -9.53
N GLU A 113 -7.87 -13.32 -8.56
CA GLU A 113 -6.73 -14.24 -8.45
C GLU A 113 -7.04 -15.47 -7.58
N ARG A 114 -6.17 -16.49 -7.67
CA ARG A 114 -6.21 -17.61 -6.73
C ARG A 114 -5.73 -17.13 -5.35
N PRO A 115 -6.60 -17.14 -4.32
CA PRO A 115 -6.22 -16.66 -3.00
C PRO A 115 -5.11 -17.50 -2.38
N GLN A 116 -4.12 -16.81 -1.80
CA GLN A 116 -3.03 -17.38 -1.01
C GLN A 116 -2.50 -16.32 -0.03
N ALA A 117 -1.53 -16.66 0.82
CA ALA A 117 -0.98 -15.73 1.80
C ALA A 117 -0.48 -14.44 1.11
N GLY A 118 -1.03 -13.29 1.51
CA GLY A 118 -0.74 -11.96 0.96
C GLY A 118 -1.21 -11.72 -0.47
N ARG A 119 -2.05 -12.60 -1.03
CA ARG A 119 -2.66 -12.43 -2.35
C ARG A 119 -4.17 -12.62 -2.23
N PHE A 120 -4.86 -11.50 -2.11
CA PHE A 120 -6.30 -11.43 -1.90
C PHE A 120 -6.98 -10.91 -3.17
N ARG A 121 -8.28 -11.17 -3.27
CA ARG A 121 -9.13 -10.62 -4.34
C ARG A 121 -9.55 -9.18 -4.10
N HIS A 122 -9.49 -8.77 -2.86
CA HIS A 122 -9.61 -7.40 -2.38
C HIS A 122 -8.36 -7.12 -1.54
N PHE A 123 -7.53 -6.18 -1.95
CA PHE A 123 -6.26 -5.82 -1.31
C PHE A 123 -6.07 -4.31 -1.35
N THR A 124 -5.24 -3.76 -0.49
CA THR A 124 -4.99 -2.33 -0.43
C THR A 124 -3.62 -1.99 -1.00
N GLN A 125 -3.60 -1.01 -1.89
CA GLN A 125 -2.39 -0.37 -2.40
C GLN A 125 -2.25 1.04 -1.88
N VAL A 126 -1.00 1.48 -1.73
CA VAL A 126 -0.58 2.87 -1.72
C VAL A 126 0.11 3.12 -3.04
N ASP A 127 -0.32 4.14 -3.74
CA ASP A 127 0.18 4.50 -5.07
C ASP A 127 0.73 5.93 -5.04
N ILE A 128 1.80 6.20 -5.79
CA ILE A 128 2.19 7.58 -6.16
C ILE A 128 2.37 7.67 -7.67
N GLU A 129 2.06 8.85 -8.20
CA GLU A 129 2.18 9.16 -9.61
C GLU A 129 2.78 10.56 -9.79
N ALA A 130 3.83 10.66 -10.59
CA ALA A 130 4.45 11.91 -11.02
C ALA A 130 4.32 12.03 -12.54
N ILE A 131 3.51 12.97 -13.01
CA ILE A 131 3.02 13.03 -14.39
C ILE A 131 3.39 14.38 -15.04
N GLY A 132 3.83 14.34 -16.28
CA GLY A 132 4.02 15.50 -17.14
C GLY A 132 5.46 15.97 -17.30
N LEU A 133 6.45 15.22 -16.77
CA LEU A 133 7.85 15.59 -16.91
C LEU A 133 8.73 14.37 -17.30
N ASP A 134 9.52 14.50 -18.36
CA ASP A 134 10.52 13.51 -18.78
C ASP A 134 11.88 13.89 -18.14
N ASP A 135 12.08 13.51 -16.87
CA ASP A 135 13.31 13.75 -16.14
C ASP A 135 13.71 12.48 -15.37
N PRO A 136 14.88 11.87 -15.64
CA PRO A 136 15.34 10.69 -14.92
C PRO A 136 15.60 10.92 -13.42
N THR A 137 15.77 12.19 -13.00
CA THR A 137 15.89 12.53 -11.57
C THR A 137 14.56 12.28 -10.85
N LEU A 138 13.43 12.48 -11.54
CA LEU A 138 12.10 12.20 -11.01
C LEU A 138 11.89 10.70 -10.81
N ASP A 139 12.41 9.86 -11.72
CA ASP A 139 12.39 8.40 -11.55
C ASP A 139 13.13 8.01 -10.27
N ALA A 140 14.34 8.54 -10.08
CA ALA A 140 15.13 8.25 -8.87
C ALA A 140 14.43 8.74 -7.59
N GLU A 141 13.77 9.92 -7.60
CA GLU A 141 12.95 10.40 -6.47
C GLU A 141 11.83 9.39 -6.16
N VAL A 142 11.09 8.96 -7.17
CA VAL A 142 9.98 8.01 -7.03
C VAL A 142 10.45 6.70 -6.39
N LEU A 143 11.60 6.16 -6.82
CA LEU A 143 12.17 4.94 -6.24
C LEU A 143 12.63 5.16 -4.79
N ALA A 144 13.27 6.30 -4.49
CA ALA A 144 13.73 6.63 -3.15
C ALA A 144 12.55 6.76 -2.17
N LEU A 145 11.44 7.37 -2.60
CA LEU A 145 10.23 7.48 -1.76
C LEU A 145 9.63 6.13 -1.40
N ALA A 146 9.73 5.12 -2.28
CA ALA A 146 9.31 3.75 -1.96
C ALA A 146 10.27 3.10 -0.93
N ASP A 147 11.59 3.25 -1.10
CA ASP A 147 12.61 2.76 -0.15
C ASP A 147 12.38 3.36 1.23
N ASP A 148 12.19 4.68 1.31
CA ASP A 148 11.89 5.40 2.54
C ASP A 148 10.58 4.94 3.18
N GLY A 149 9.54 4.69 2.38
CA GLY A 149 8.25 4.16 2.85
C GLY A 149 8.38 2.78 3.49
N PHE A 150 9.14 1.88 2.89
CA PHE A 150 9.40 0.55 3.47
C PHE A 150 10.21 0.65 4.76
N ARG A 151 11.23 1.52 4.82
CA ARG A 151 12.00 1.78 6.05
C ARG A 151 11.15 2.40 7.14
N ALA A 152 10.30 3.37 6.80
CA ALA A 152 9.35 3.97 7.74
C ALA A 152 8.33 2.94 8.27
N ALA A 153 7.97 1.94 7.45
CA ALA A 153 7.17 0.78 7.86
C ALA A 153 7.97 -0.24 8.69
N GLY A 154 9.26 -0.03 8.95
CA GLY A 154 10.13 -0.86 9.77
C GLY A 154 10.79 -2.04 9.03
N LEU A 155 10.75 -2.08 7.69
CA LEU A 155 11.41 -3.12 6.89
C LEU A 155 12.89 -2.79 6.65
N THR A 156 13.72 -3.82 6.65
CA THR A 156 15.16 -3.75 6.36
C THR A 156 15.65 -4.81 5.38
N GLY A 157 14.95 -5.94 5.28
CA GLY A 157 15.30 -7.11 4.49
C GLY A 157 14.71 -7.12 3.08
N PHE A 158 14.43 -5.96 2.47
CA PHE A 158 13.95 -5.87 1.11
C PHE A 158 15.06 -5.49 0.12
N ARG A 159 14.84 -5.79 -1.16
CA ARG A 159 15.73 -5.44 -2.25
C ARG A 159 14.97 -4.76 -3.38
N LEU A 160 15.59 -3.74 -3.96
CA LEU A 160 15.14 -3.09 -5.20
C LEU A 160 15.75 -3.81 -6.39
N LEU A 161 14.92 -4.34 -7.27
CA LEU A 161 15.28 -4.86 -8.59
C LEU A 161 14.98 -3.79 -9.63
N LEU A 162 15.96 -3.46 -10.45
CA LEU A 162 15.87 -2.36 -11.40
C LEU A 162 16.27 -2.81 -12.81
N THR A 163 15.58 -2.30 -13.82
CA THR A 163 15.91 -2.48 -15.23
C THR A 163 15.38 -1.34 -16.08
N SER A 164 15.70 -1.34 -17.36
CA SER A 164 15.07 -0.52 -18.38
C SER A 164 14.39 -1.39 -19.44
N LEU A 165 13.14 -1.13 -19.74
CA LEU A 165 12.38 -1.79 -20.81
C LEU A 165 12.51 -1.07 -22.17
N GLY A 166 13.34 -0.02 -22.25
CA GLY A 166 13.43 0.80 -23.44
C GLY A 166 12.12 1.53 -23.78
N ASP A 167 12.09 2.16 -24.91
CA ASP A 167 10.94 2.94 -25.41
C ASP A 167 10.47 2.49 -26.80
N ALA A 168 9.60 3.27 -27.42
CA ALA A 168 9.06 2.99 -28.75
C ALA A 168 10.15 3.00 -29.87
N ALA A 169 11.30 3.62 -29.63
CA ALA A 169 12.39 3.65 -30.61
C ALA A 169 13.20 2.35 -30.62
N CYS A 170 13.53 1.79 -29.46
CA CYS A 170 14.41 0.62 -29.37
C CYS A 170 13.64 -0.72 -29.19
N ARG A 171 12.45 -0.74 -28.58
CA ARG A 171 11.67 -1.98 -28.34
C ARG A 171 11.32 -2.79 -29.58
N PRO A 172 10.94 -2.20 -30.75
CA PRO A 172 10.57 -3.00 -31.91
C PRO A 172 11.71 -3.88 -32.45
N ALA A 173 12.94 -3.37 -32.49
CA ALA A 173 14.11 -4.13 -32.91
C ALA A 173 14.42 -5.27 -31.95
N TYR A 174 14.39 -4.97 -30.64
CA TYR A 174 14.59 -5.97 -29.60
C TYR A 174 13.50 -7.06 -29.60
N ARG A 175 12.22 -6.70 -29.80
CA ARG A 175 11.13 -7.68 -29.90
C ARG A 175 11.40 -8.69 -31.01
N LYS A 176 11.84 -8.24 -32.18
CA LYS A 176 12.20 -9.12 -33.28
C LYS A 176 13.31 -10.09 -32.89
N LEU A 177 14.39 -9.56 -32.31
CA LEU A 177 15.53 -10.36 -31.87
C LEU A 177 15.10 -11.42 -30.85
N LEU A 178 14.29 -11.03 -29.86
CA LEU A 178 13.79 -11.96 -28.86
C LEU A 178 12.84 -12.99 -29.47
N GLN A 179 11.96 -12.62 -30.39
CA GLN A 179 11.08 -13.55 -31.11
C GLN A 179 11.87 -14.56 -31.95
N GLU A 180 12.96 -14.14 -32.60
CA GLU A 180 13.87 -15.02 -33.34
C GLU A 180 14.50 -16.05 -32.41
N TYR A 181 15.04 -15.61 -31.29
CA TYR A 181 15.60 -16.50 -30.26
C TYR A 181 14.54 -17.51 -29.74
N LEU A 182 13.35 -17.05 -29.43
CA LEU A 182 12.28 -17.88 -28.84
C LEU A 182 11.67 -18.90 -29.81
N ARG A 183 11.95 -18.84 -31.12
CA ARG A 183 11.51 -19.85 -32.10
C ARG A 183 12.15 -21.21 -31.82
N ASP A 184 13.41 -21.19 -31.37
CA ASP A 184 14.20 -22.39 -31.14
C ASP A 184 14.05 -22.94 -29.70
N VAL A 185 13.33 -22.22 -28.84
CA VAL A 185 13.05 -22.62 -27.45
C VAL A 185 11.84 -23.58 -27.43
N ASP A 186 11.95 -24.67 -26.66
CA ASP A 186 10.86 -25.62 -26.47
C ASP A 186 9.79 -25.04 -25.52
N LEU A 187 8.74 -24.49 -26.11
CA LEU A 187 7.64 -23.81 -25.43
C LEU A 187 6.32 -24.53 -25.72
N ASP A 188 5.46 -24.60 -24.71
CA ASP A 188 4.07 -25.06 -24.90
C ASP A 188 3.26 -24.07 -25.77
N GLU A 189 2.10 -24.54 -26.25
CA GLU A 189 1.26 -23.77 -27.18
C GLU A 189 0.80 -22.42 -26.60
N ASP A 190 0.45 -22.38 -25.31
CA ASP A 190 0.03 -21.13 -24.64
C ASP A 190 1.18 -20.14 -24.55
N THR A 191 2.37 -20.59 -24.26
CA THR A 191 3.58 -19.74 -24.20
C THR A 191 3.97 -19.29 -25.61
N ARG A 192 3.87 -20.12 -26.64
CA ARG A 192 4.10 -19.73 -28.04
C ARG A 192 3.14 -18.62 -28.49
N ARG A 193 1.87 -18.69 -28.11
CA ARG A 193 0.92 -17.61 -28.37
C ARG A 193 1.32 -16.30 -27.69
N ARG A 194 1.88 -16.37 -26.47
CA ARG A 194 2.44 -15.20 -25.77
C ARG A 194 3.64 -14.60 -26.50
N VAL A 195 4.50 -15.42 -27.09
CA VAL A 195 5.63 -14.93 -27.92
C VAL A 195 5.18 -14.05 -29.06
N GLU A 196 4.07 -14.40 -29.72
CA GLU A 196 3.50 -13.59 -30.82
C GLU A 196 2.95 -12.24 -30.34
N LEU A 197 2.22 -12.26 -29.21
CA LEU A 197 1.55 -11.07 -28.66
C LEU A 197 2.54 -10.16 -27.93
N ASN A 198 3.28 -10.70 -26.98
CA ASN A 198 4.26 -9.95 -26.17
C ASN A 198 5.41 -10.88 -25.72
N PRO A 199 6.49 -11.00 -26.51
CA PRO A 199 7.60 -11.92 -26.22
C PRO A 199 8.32 -11.61 -24.91
N LEU A 200 8.31 -10.35 -24.44
CA LEU A 200 8.95 -9.99 -23.16
C LEU A 200 8.34 -10.76 -21.99
N ARG A 201 7.04 -11.07 -22.02
CA ARG A 201 6.36 -11.82 -20.95
C ARG A 201 6.87 -13.25 -20.77
N VAL A 202 7.53 -13.81 -21.76
CA VAL A 202 8.14 -15.14 -21.66
C VAL A 202 9.36 -15.10 -20.73
N LEU A 203 10.04 -13.96 -20.62
CA LEU A 203 11.19 -13.78 -19.73
C LEU A 203 10.82 -13.93 -18.24
N ASP A 204 9.55 -13.65 -17.87
CA ASP A 204 9.03 -13.83 -16.51
C ASP A 204 8.41 -15.23 -16.25
N ASP A 205 8.58 -16.18 -17.17
CA ASP A 205 8.09 -17.55 -16.95
C ASP A 205 8.79 -18.18 -15.75
N LYS A 206 8.03 -18.73 -14.81
CA LYS A 206 8.59 -19.23 -13.53
C LYS A 206 8.95 -20.72 -13.55
N ARG A 207 8.73 -21.39 -14.68
CA ARG A 207 9.09 -22.81 -14.85
C ARG A 207 10.59 -22.94 -15.05
N ALA A 208 11.26 -23.72 -14.19
CA ALA A 208 12.71 -23.90 -14.21
C ALA A 208 13.23 -24.31 -15.60
N GLN A 209 12.56 -25.26 -16.25
CA GLN A 209 12.90 -25.76 -17.58
C GLN A 209 12.88 -24.65 -18.66
N VAL A 210 11.94 -23.70 -18.56
CA VAL A 210 11.89 -22.53 -19.47
C VAL A 210 12.99 -21.56 -19.14
N GLN A 211 13.20 -21.26 -17.83
CA GLN A 211 14.26 -20.35 -17.40
C GLN A 211 15.67 -20.82 -17.78
N GLU A 212 15.93 -22.13 -17.75
CA GLU A 212 17.22 -22.69 -18.23
C GLU A 212 17.44 -22.38 -19.72
N GLN A 213 16.40 -22.54 -20.55
CA GLN A 213 16.49 -22.23 -21.98
C GLN A 213 16.57 -20.73 -22.28
N LEU A 214 16.08 -19.89 -21.36
CA LEU A 214 16.20 -18.42 -21.46
C LEU A 214 17.54 -17.88 -20.97
N ALA A 215 18.47 -18.73 -20.50
CA ALA A 215 19.74 -18.28 -19.93
C ALA A 215 20.53 -17.37 -20.86
N GLU A 216 20.53 -17.67 -22.16
CA GLU A 216 21.25 -16.94 -23.22
C GLU A 216 20.32 -16.01 -24.03
N ALA A 217 19.07 -15.77 -23.55
CA ALA A 217 18.16 -14.87 -24.25
C ALA A 217 18.72 -13.43 -24.28
N PRO A 218 18.56 -12.72 -25.40
CA PRO A 218 19.01 -11.33 -25.49
C PRO A 218 18.31 -10.48 -24.43
N LEU A 219 19.03 -9.55 -23.80
CA LEU A 219 18.53 -8.69 -22.74
C LEU A 219 18.21 -7.29 -23.28
N MET A 220 17.08 -6.71 -22.89
CA MET A 220 16.67 -5.39 -23.37
C MET A 220 17.73 -4.31 -23.07
N VAL A 221 18.40 -4.39 -21.93
CA VAL A 221 19.42 -3.42 -21.50
C VAL A 221 20.61 -3.35 -22.45
N ASP A 222 20.91 -4.41 -23.21
CA ASP A 222 21.99 -4.46 -24.20
C ASP A 222 21.57 -3.88 -25.57
N HIS A 223 20.27 -3.56 -25.72
CA HIS A 223 19.67 -3.08 -26.98
C HIS A 223 18.95 -1.74 -26.81
N LEU A 224 19.28 -0.98 -25.77
CA LEU A 224 18.74 0.37 -25.57
C LEU A 224 19.26 1.33 -26.64
N CYS A 225 18.40 2.26 -27.10
CA CYS A 225 18.89 3.41 -27.86
C CYS A 225 19.71 4.33 -26.95
N ALA A 226 20.45 5.25 -27.56
CA ALA A 226 21.33 6.17 -26.82
C ALA A 226 20.59 6.96 -25.74
N ASP A 227 19.38 7.43 -26.03
CA ASP A 227 18.57 8.20 -25.10
C ASP A 227 18.08 7.36 -23.91
N CYS A 228 17.64 6.12 -24.15
CA CYS A 228 17.22 5.21 -23.09
C CYS A 228 18.41 4.78 -22.21
N ALA A 229 19.58 4.57 -22.81
CA ALA A 229 20.80 4.24 -22.07
C ALA A 229 21.22 5.41 -21.18
N ALA A 230 21.28 6.63 -21.74
CA ALA A 230 21.62 7.84 -20.98
C ALA A 230 20.62 8.11 -19.84
N HIS A 231 19.32 7.94 -20.10
CA HIS A 231 18.27 8.07 -19.08
C HIS A 231 18.51 7.07 -17.93
N TYR A 232 18.77 5.80 -18.26
CA TYR A 232 18.98 4.75 -17.27
C TYR A 232 20.26 4.97 -16.46
N ASP A 233 21.33 5.48 -17.08
CA ASP A 233 22.58 5.83 -16.40
C ASP A 233 22.35 6.95 -15.36
N VAL A 234 21.60 7.99 -15.71
CA VAL A 234 21.26 9.08 -14.79
C VAL A 234 20.41 8.58 -13.62
N VAL A 235 19.41 7.73 -13.86
CA VAL A 235 18.60 7.13 -12.78
C VAL A 235 19.50 6.42 -11.78
N ARG A 236 20.43 5.57 -12.24
CA ARG A 236 21.37 4.83 -11.39
C ARG A 236 22.31 5.77 -10.62
N GLU A 237 22.85 6.80 -11.28
CA GLU A 237 23.69 7.82 -10.64
C GLU A 237 22.93 8.54 -9.51
N ARG A 238 21.69 8.96 -9.77
CA ARG A 238 20.86 9.65 -8.75
C ARG A 238 20.50 8.74 -7.60
N LEU A 239 20.14 7.48 -7.84
CA LEU A 239 19.88 6.50 -6.78
C LEU A 239 21.11 6.31 -5.88
N ALA A 240 22.30 6.20 -6.48
CA ALA A 240 23.55 6.13 -5.71
C ALA A 240 23.75 7.36 -4.83
N GLY A 241 23.50 8.56 -5.38
CA GLY A 241 23.57 9.83 -4.64
C GLY A 241 22.54 9.93 -3.50
N LEU A 242 21.38 9.30 -3.65
CA LEU A 242 20.32 9.22 -2.61
C LEU A 242 20.57 8.08 -1.60
N GLY A 243 21.63 7.28 -1.77
CA GLY A 243 21.96 6.16 -0.89
C GLY A 243 21.03 4.95 -1.05
N VAL A 244 20.22 4.90 -2.10
CA VAL A 244 19.32 3.77 -2.42
C VAL A 244 20.14 2.68 -3.11
N ARG A 245 20.09 1.47 -2.57
CA ARG A 245 20.76 0.29 -3.17
C ARG A 245 19.80 -0.48 -4.06
N TRP A 246 20.29 -0.92 -5.20
CA TRP A 246 19.54 -1.76 -6.15
C TRP A 246 20.34 -2.95 -6.62
N ALA A 247 19.67 -3.90 -7.27
CA ALA A 247 20.26 -4.97 -8.04
C ALA A 247 19.75 -4.88 -9.48
N GLU A 248 20.65 -5.02 -10.45
CA GLU A 248 20.27 -5.13 -11.86
C GLU A 248 19.42 -6.39 -12.07
N ALA A 249 18.27 -6.22 -12.72
CA ALA A 249 17.33 -7.31 -13.00
C ALA A 249 16.90 -7.27 -14.50
N PRO A 250 17.82 -7.55 -15.43
CA PRO A 250 17.61 -7.33 -16.86
C PRO A 250 16.48 -8.17 -17.48
N ARG A 251 15.99 -9.19 -16.78
CA ARG A 251 14.84 -10.02 -17.17
C ARG A 251 13.55 -9.64 -16.47
N LEU A 252 13.57 -8.60 -15.62
CA LEU A 252 12.36 -8.13 -14.95
C LEU A 252 11.37 -7.61 -15.98
N VAL A 253 10.18 -8.18 -15.97
CA VAL A 253 9.03 -7.76 -16.77
C VAL A 253 7.85 -7.53 -15.80
N ARG A 254 7.03 -6.53 -16.08
CA ARG A 254 5.87 -6.21 -15.26
C ARG A 254 4.58 -6.77 -15.87
N GLY A 255 3.60 -7.03 -15.04
CA GLY A 255 2.30 -7.57 -15.44
C GLY A 255 1.38 -6.61 -16.24
N LEU A 256 1.81 -5.37 -16.47
CA LEU A 256 1.05 -4.31 -17.15
C LEU A 256 1.84 -3.82 -18.37
N ASP A 257 1.17 -3.60 -19.51
CA ASP A 257 1.85 -3.36 -20.79
C ASP A 257 2.28 -1.90 -21.01
N TYR A 258 1.82 -0.97 -20.20
CA TYR A 258 2.14 0.45 -20.35
C TYR A 258 3.56 0.84 -19.95
N TYR A 259 4.30 -0.01 -19.25
CA TYR A 259 5.64 0.36 -18.78
C TYR A 259 6.65 0.54 -19.91
N THR A 260 7.44 1.59 -19.77
CA THR A 260 8.56 1.96 -20.66
C THR A 260 9.77 2.34 -19.81
N ARG A 261 10.99 2.36 -20.41
CA ARG A 261 12.22 2.82 -19.76
C ARG A 261 12.38 2.24 -18.34
N THR A 262 12.53 3.10 -17.30
CA THR A 262 12.71 2.69 -15.91
C THR A 262 11.60 1.79 -15.43
N THR A 263 11.97 0.60 -14.99
CA THR A 263 11.03 -0.40 -14.45
C THR A 263 11.67 -1.10 -13.26
N PHE A 264 10.89 -1.30 -12.21
CA PHE A 264 11.41 -1.80 -10.94
C PHE A 264 10.41 -2.62 -10.14
N GLU A 265 10.95 -3.44 -9.25
CA GLU A 265 10.20 -4.22 -8.28
C GLU A 265 10.94 -4.27 -6.94
N PHE A 266 10.24 -4.04 -5.85
CA PHE A 266 10.75 -4.29 -4.52
C PHE A 266 10.32 -5.68 -4.07
N VAL A 267 11.30 -6.49 -3.68
CA VAL A 267 11.10 -7.88 -3.27
C VAL A 267 11.60 -8.12 -1.84
N HIS A 268 10.99 -9.09 -1.18
CA HIS A 268 11.36 -9.51 0.17
C HIS A 268 11.49 -11.03 0.23
N ASP A 269 12.69 -11.52 0.52
CA ASP A 269 13.01 -12.96 0.43
C ASP A 269 12.20 -13.83 1.41
N GLY A 270 11.78 -13.28 2.55
CA GLY A 270 10.93 -13.95 3.53
C GLY A 270 9.51 -14.29 3.04
N LEU A 271 9.11 -13.83 1.85
CA LEU A 271 7.80 -14.12 1.26
C LEU A 271 7.81 -15.27 0.25
N GLY A 272 8.95 -15.93 0.04
CA GLY A 272 9.09 -17.08 -0.85
C GLY A 272 8.81 -16.73 -2.32
N ALA A 273 8.12 -17.62 -3.04
CA ALA A 273 7.89 -17.48 -4.48
C ALA A 273 7.08 -16.22 -4.88
N GLN A 274 6.36 -15.62 -3.97
CA GLN A 274 5.61 -14.38 -4.16
C GLN A 274 6.31 -13.24 -3.42
N SER A 275 7.57 -12.95 -3.80
CA SER A 275 8.46 -12.04 -3.07
C SER A 275 8.13 -10.55 -3.24
N ALA A 276 7.41 -10.14 -4.30
CA ALA A 276 7.11 -8.74 -4.56
C ALA A 276 6.27 -8.09 -3.46
N ILE A 277 6.72 -6.97 -2.92
CA ILE A 277 6.01 -6.13 -1.93
C ILE A 277 5.53 -4.81 -2.53
N GLY A 278 6.03 -4.46 -3.70
CA GLY A 278 5.64 -3.29 -4.48
C GLY A 278 6.44 -3.20 -5.76
N GLY A 279 6.08 -2.27 -6.62
CA GLY A 279 6.82 -2.02 -7.83
C GLY A 279 6.14 -0.99 -8.72
N GLY A 280 6.83 -0.60 -9.77
CA GLY A 280 6.38 0.46 -10.64
C GLY A 280 7.28 0.64 -11.85
N GLY A 281 7.24 1.83 -12.40
CA GLY A 281 8.05 2.22 -13.53
C GLY A 281 7.49 3.42 -14.25
N ARG A 282 8.14 3.78 -15.35
CA ARG A 282 7.72 4.83 -16.27
C ARG A 282 6.66 4.32 -17.25
N TYR A 283 5.70 5.17 -17.62
CA TYR A 283 4.56 4.82 -18.48
C TYR A 283 4.19 5.95 -19.47
N ASP A 284 5.18 6.44 -20.20
CA ASP A 284 5.09 7.65 -21.04
C ASP A 284 3.96 7.62 -22.11
N GLY A 285 3.56 6.43 -22.58
CA GLY A 285 2.49 6.30 -23.57
C GLY A 285 1.05 6.26 -23.01
N LEU A 286 0.87 6.14 -21.69
CA LEU A 286 -0.45 5.89 -21.10
C LEU A 286 -1.44 7.02 -21.34
N SER A 287 -1.02 8.28 -21.22
CA SER A 287 -1.88 9.44 -21.47
C SER A 287 -2.46 9.44 -22.88
N ALA A 288 -1.62 9.21 -23.89
CA ALA A 288 -2.03 9.13 -25.30
C ALA A 288 -2.99 7.95 -25.55
N LEU A 289 -2.77 6.78 -24.93
CA LEU A 289 -3.69 5.63 -25.01
C LEU A 289 -5.07 5.94 -24.45
N LEU A 290 -5.15 6.84 -23.48
CA LEU A 290 -6.41 7.30 -22.88
C LEU A 290 -7.01 8.52 -23.60
N GLY A 291 -6.41 8.96 -24.71
CA GLY A 291 -6.91 10.07 -25.53
C GLY A 291 -6.45 11.46 -25.08
N GLY A 292 -5.46 11.52 -24.19
CA GLY A 292 -4.83 12.76 -23.74
C GLY A 292 -3.65 13.22 -24.60
N PRO A 293 -3.01 14.35 -24.26
CA PRO A 293 -1.74 14.76 -24.84
C PRO A 293 -0.63 13.79 -24.43
N ASP A 294 0.52 13.88 -25.08
CA ASP A 294 1.70 13.08 -24.70
C ASP A 294 2.28 13.60 -23.38
N LEU A 295 1.96 12.89 -22.30
CA LEU A 295 2.41 13.21 -20.93
C LEU A 295 3.24 12.03 -20.40
N PRO A 296 4.55 12.23 -20.20
CA PRO A 296 5.36 11.25 -19.48
C PRO A 296 4.85 11.04 -18.06
N GLY A 297 5.04 9.84 -17.53
CA GLY A 297 4.67 9.54 -16.17
C GLY A 297 5.54 8.45 -15.54
N VAL A 298 5.73 8.53 -14.24
CA VAL A 298 6.42 7.53 -13.44
C VAL A 298 5.73 7.39 -12.08
N GLY A 299 5.59 6.15 -11.60
CA GLY A 299 4.92 5.90 -10.34
C GLY A 299 5.17 4.49 -9.81
N TRP A 300 4.59 4.22 -8.67
CA TRP A 300 4.61 2.90 -8.06
C TRP A 300 3.32 2.59 -7.28
N ALA A 301 3.11 1.30 -7.09
CA ALA A 301 2.08 0.73 -6.23
C ALA A 301 2.71 -0.20 -5.18
N LEU A 302 2.49 0.07 -3.90
CA LEU A 302 2.97 -0.72 -2.76
C LEU A 302 1.79 -1.44 -2.10
N GLY A 303 1.90 -2.77 -1.93
CA GLY A 303 0.85 -3.58 -1.33
C GLY A 303 0.91 -3.58 0.19
N VAL A 304 -0.05 -2.95 0.87
CA VAL A 304 -0.09 -2.89 2.35
C VAL A 304 -0.12 -4.29 2.97
N ASP A 305 -0.95 -5.19 2.44
CA ASP A 305 -1.05 -6.59 2.88
C ASP A 305 0.29 -7.34 2.77
N ARG A 306 1.05 -7.04 1.70
CA ARG A 306 2.36 -7.65 1.43
C ARG A 306 3.42 -7.12 2.40
N VAL A 307 3.40 -5.82 2.68
CA VAL A 307 4.28 -5.18 3.66
C VAL A 307 4.04 -5.72 5.07
N LEU A 308 2.77 -5.93 5.46
CA LEU A 308 2.43 -6.56 6.73
C LEU A 308 3.01 -7.98 6.87
N LEU A 309 2.96 -8.77 5.79
CA LEU A 309 3.58 -10.10 5.78
C LEU A 309 5.10 -10.02 5.89
N ALA A 310 5.75 -9.10 5.18
CA ALA A 310 7.19 -8.87 5.25
C ALA A 310 7.62 -8.46 6.66
N ARG A 311 6.88 -7.54 7.31
CA ARG A 311 7.11 -7.15 8.72
C ARG A 311 7.07 -8.36 9.67
N ARG A 312 6.08 -9.24 9.49
CA ARG A 312 5.98 -10.48 10.30
C ARG A 312 7.15 -11.43 10.02
N ALA A 313 7.59 -11.54 8.78
CA ALA A 313 8.74 -12.35 8.40
C ALA A 313 10.07 -11.83 9.00
N GLU A 314 10.21 -10.51 9.14
CA GLU A 314 11.35 -9.87 9.81
C GLU A 314 11.21 -9.84 11.35
N GLY A 315 10.08 -10.26 11.91
CA GLY A 315 9.82 -10.15 13.35
C GLY A 315 9.66 -8.72 13.85
N VAL A 316 9.27 -7.79 12.96
CA VAL A 316 9.00 -6.41 13.36
C VAL A 316 7.81 -6.39 14.32
N PRO A 317 7.94 -5.77 15.51
CA PRO A 317 6.86 -5.74 16.49
C PRO A 317 5.57 -5.16 15.91
N ALA A 318 4.45 -5.74 16.29
CA ALA A 318 3.15 -5.16 15.97
C ALA A 318 3.01 -3.78 16.63
N VAL A 319 2.30 -2.89 15.98
CA VAL A 319 1.98 -1.57 16.56
C VAL A 319 1.05 -1.80 17.77
N GLU A 320 1.49 -1.39 18.94
CA GLU A 320 0.64 -1.43 20.12
C GLU A 320 -0.53 -0.46 19.93
N SER A 321 -1.73 -1.01 19.97
CA SER A 321 -2.95 -0.21 19.94
C SER A 321 -3.34 0.18 21.35
N THR A 322 -3.05 1.39 21.75
CA THR A 322 -3.66 2.00 22.96
C THR A 322 -5.09 2.42 22.66
N ARG A 323 -6.01 1.43 22.58
CA ARG A 323 -7.44 1.72 22.38
C ARG A 323 -8.03 2.57 23.49
N CYS A 324 -7.45 2.48 24.68
CA CYS A 324 -7.93 3.16 25.86
C CYS A 324 -6.73 3.46 26.77
N ALA A 325 -6.47 4.72 27.06
CA ALA A 325 -5.44 5.11 28.02
C ALA A 325 -6.02 5.10 29.46
N VAL A 326 -7.31 5.46 29.60
CA VAL A 326 -8.00 5.55 30.88
C VAL A 326 -9.33 4.78 30.81
N PHE A 327 -9.54 3.86 31.75
CA PHE A 327 -10.79 3.12 31.86
C PHE A 327 -11.55 3.47 33.15
N ALA A 328 -12.74 4.04 33.01
CA ALA A 328 -13.58 4.43 34.14
C ALA A 328 -14.41 3.25 34.67
N VAL A 329 -14.41 3.09 35.99
CA VAL A 329 -15.08 2.02 36.74
C VAL A 329 -16.10 2.63 37.73
N PRO A 330 -17.31 2.97 37.25
CA PRO A 330 -18.37 3.52 38.12
C PRO A 330 -19.01 2.42 38.96
N LEU A 331 -19.30 2.71 40.23
CA LEU A 331 -20.04 1.87 41.13
C LEU A 331 -21.30 2.60 41.59
N GLY A 332 -22.42 2.34 40.91
CA GLY A 332 -23.71 2.99 41.14
C GLY A 332 -24.05 4.11 40.13
N GLU A 333 -25.30 4.52 40.11
CA GLU A 333 -25.84 5.43 39.08
C GLU A 333 -25.18 6.83 39.14
N VAL A 334 -25.03 7.40 40.36
CA VAL A 334 -24.44 8.72 40.54
C VAL A 334 -22.96 8.72 40.07
N ALA A 335 -22.22 7.66 40.41
CA ALA A 335 -20.84 7.49 39.96
C ALA A 335 -20.78 7.34 38.43
N THR A 336 -21.74 6.65 37.83
CA THR A 336 -21.87 6.50 36.37
C THR A 336 -22.05 7.86 35.69
N ALA A 337 -22.97 8.66 36.18
CA ALA A 337 -23.20 10.01 35.65
C ALA A 337 -21.93 10.89 35.77
N ARG A 338 -21.24 10.87 36.93
CA ARG A 338 -20.05 11.67 37.16
C ARG A 338 -18.88 11.21 36.28
N LEU A 339 -18.60 9.90 36.21
CA LEU A 339 -17.52 9.39 35.39
C LEU A 339 -17.80 9.49 33.89
N SER A 340 -19.05 9.46 33.45
CA SER A 340 -19.40 9.77 32.05
C SER A 340 -18.93 11.18 31.65
N ALA A 341 -19.15 12.17 32.51
CA ALA A 341 -18.67 13.53 32.28
C ALA A 341 -17.13 13.61 32.24
N VAL A 342 -16.46 12.88 33.16
CA VAL A 342 -14.98 12.81 33.19
C VAL A 342 -14.43 12.14 31.92
N VAL A 343 -14.99 11.01 31.47
CA VAL A 343 -14.61 10.34 30.22
C VAL A 343 -14.79 11.28 29.03
N GLY A 344 -15.90 12.03 28.99
CA GLY A 344 -16.10 13.06 27.96
C GLY A 344 -15.05 14.17 28.00
N ALA A 345 -14.65 14.62 29.20
CA ALA A 345 -13.60 15.61 29.36
C ALA A 345 -12.21 15.09 28.93
N LEU A 346 -11.86 13.86 29.32
CA LEU A 346 -10.62 13.19 28.88
C LEU A 346 -10.54 13.09 27.35
N ARG A 347 -11.61 12.67 26.69
CA ARG A 347 -11.67 12.58 25.24
C ARG A 347 -11.50 13.95 24.55
N ARG A 348 -12.12 14.99 25.09
CA ARG A 348 -11.91 16.38 24.59
C ARG A 348 -10.48 16.88 24.82
N ALA A 349 -9.82 16.36 25.83
CA ALA A 349 -8.40 16.63 26.10
C ALA A 349 -7.43 15.76 25.27
N GLY A 350 -7.93 14.98 24.31
CA GLY A 350 -7.12 14.13 23.40
C GLY A 350 -6.73 12.78 24.00
N LEU A 351 -7.25 12.39 25.18
CA LEU A 351 -6.94 11.11 25.80
C LEU A 351 -8.00 10.06 25.43
N ALA A 352 -7.52 8.89 24.98
CA ALA A 352 -8.38 7.74 24.74
C ALA A 352 -8.93 7.21 26.07
N ALA A 353 -10.24 7.33 26.28
CA ALA A 353 -10.89 6.92 27.52
C ALA A 353 -12.20 6.16 27.23
N ASP A 354 -12.46 5.12 28.03
CA ASP A 354 -13.69 4.34 27.99
C ASP A 354 -14.19 4.02 29.41
N MET A 355 -15.33 3.37 29.55
CA MET A 355 -15.89 3.05 30.85
C MET A 355 -16.62 1.70 30.89
N ALA A 356 -16.81 1.17 32.07
CA ALA A 356 -17.66 0.00 32.26
C ALA A 356 -19.14 0.37 32.15
N TYR A 357 -19.86 -0.37 31.30
CA TYR A 357 -21.28 -0.22 31.05
C TYR A 357 -22.10 -1.36 31.68
N GLY A 358 -23.41 -1.15 31.86
CA GLY A 358 -24.36 -2.18 32.25
C GLY A 358 -24.36 -2.50 33.76
N GLY A 359 -24.04 -1.53 34.61
CA GLY A 359 -24.16 -1.65 36.08
C GLY A 359 -23.30 -2.77 36.69
N ARG A 360 -22.15 -3.04 36.12
CA ARG A 360 -21.24 -4.11 36.58
C ARG A 360 -20.66 -3.80 37.95
N GLY A 361 -20.63 -4.81 38.84
CA GLY A 361 -19.90 -4.68 40.10
C GLY A 361 -18.37 -4.54 39.88
N LEU A 362 -17.66 -4.06 40.91
CA LEU A 362 -16.21 -3.74 40.88
C LEU A 362 -15.36 -4.81 40.22
N LYS A 363 -15.52 -6.09 40.58
CA LYS A 363 -14.74 -7.20 40.03
C LYS A 363 -14.93 -7.33 38.48
N GLY A 364 -16.17 -7.22 38.02
CA GLY A 364 -16.48 -7.33 36.59
C GLY A 364 -16.00 -6.11 35.79
N ALA A 365 -16.13 -4.92 36.35
CA ALA A 365 -15.67 -3.67 35.72
C ALA A 365 -14.13 -3.61 35.68
N MET A 366 -13.43 -3.99 36.73
CA MET A 366 -11.95 -4.09 36.74
C MET A 366 -11.43 -5.10 35.73
N LYS A 367 -12.10 -6.27 35.58
CA LYS A 367 -11.74 -7.22 34.50
C LYS A 367 -11.91 -6.62 33.10
N SER A 368 -12.86 -5.70 32.93
CA SER A 368 -13.00 -4.97 31.66
C SER A 368 -11.89 -3.94 31.49
N ALA A 369 -11.48 -3.26 32.55
CA ALA A 369 -10.35 -2.33 32.54
C ALA A 369 -9.04 -3.05 32.13
N ASP A 370 -8.74 -4.20 32.74
CA ASP A 370 -7.56 -5.00 32.39
C ASP A 370 -7.58 -5.44 30.91
N ARG A 371 -8.74 -5.86 30.40
CA ARG A 371 -8.90 -6.27 29.01
C ARG A 371 -8.84 -5.13 28.01
N SER A 372 -9.11 -3.90 28.45
CA SER A 372 -9.06 -2.72 27.57
C SER A 372 -7.63 -2.33 27.21
N GLY A 373 -6.63 -2.81 27.95
CA GLY A 373 -5.24 -2.39 27.83
C GLY A 373 -4.99 -0.97 28.32
N ALA A 374 -5.92 -0.40 29.13
CA ALA A 374 -5.74 0.93 29.69
C ALA A 374 -4.53 0.99 30.65
N ALA A 375 -3.83 2.12 30.64
CA ALA A 375 -2.76 2.37 31.59
C ALA A 375 -3.33 2.62 32.99
N TYR A 376 -4.44 3.33 33.07
CA TYR A 376 -5.07 3.70 34.33
C TYR A 376 -6.53 3.28 34.41
N ALA A 377 -6.97 2.76 35.56
CA ALA A 377 -8.36 2.61 35.91
C ALA A 377 -8.79 3.69 36.91
N VAL A 378 -9.92 4.33 36.66
CA VAL A 378 -10.52 5.33 37.56
C VAL A 378 -11.75 4.72 38.21
N VAL A 379 -11.64 4.37 39.48
CA VAL A 379 -12.73 3.77 40.26
C VAL A 379 -13.45 4.86 41.06
N LEU A 380 -14.76 4.88 41.02
CA LEU A 380 -15.57 5.83 41.74
C LEU A 380 -16.80 5.13 42.35
N GLY A 381 -16.90 5.19 43.66
CA GLY A 381 -18.02 4.68 44.42
C GLY A 381 -18.68 5.77 45.30
N GLU A 382 -19.72 5.43 46.05
CA GLU A 382 -20.43 6.38 46.90
C GLU A 382 -19.55 7.06 47.95
N ARG A 383 -18.60 6.30 48.56
CA ARG A 383 -17.64 6.83 49.55
C ARG A 383 -16.69 7.84 48.91
N ASP A 384 -16.19 7.52 47.75
CA ASP A 384 -15.28 8.41 47.04
C ASP A 384 -15.97 9.68 46.56
N LEU A 385 -17.21 9.56 46.08
CA LEU A 385 -18.08 10.71 45.75
C LEU A 385 -18.29 11.63 46.97
N ALA A 386 -18.60 11.06 48.12
CA ALA A 386 -18.81 11.84 49.36
C ALA A 386 -17.53 12.56 49.81
N ALA A 387 -16.34 11.98 49.49
CA ALA A 387 -15.03 12.56 49.77
C ALA A 387 -14.54 13.52 48.68
N GLY A 388 -15.25 13.63 47.54
CA GLY A 388 -14.83 14.48 46.40
C GLY A 388 -13.64 13.93 45.62
N VAL A 389 -13.31 12.64 45.75
CA VAL A 389 -12.13 12.02 45.13
C VAL A 389 -12.54 10.84 44.23
N ALA A 390 -11.63 10.41 43.35
CA ALA A 390 -11.67 9.13 42.63
C ALA A 390 -10.39 8.33 42.89
N GLN A 391 -10.50 7.02 42.91
CA GLN A 391 -9.34 6.13 43.03
C GLN A 391 -8.74 5.88 41.66
N VAL A 392 -7.54 6.41 41.42
CA VAL A 392 -6.75 6.18 40.20
C VAL A 392 -5.79 5.05 40.44
N LYS A 393 -5.95 3.97 39.70
CA LYS A 393 -5.10 2.78 39.77
C LYS A 393 -4.25 2.67 38.50
N ASP A 394 -2.94 2.61 38.64
CA ASP A 394 -2.03 2.20 37.58
C ASP A 394 -2.19 0.69 37.37
N LEU A 395 -2.61 0.28 36.17
CA LEU A 395 -2.89 -1.15 35.88
C LEU A 395 -1.62 -1.96 35.62
N ARG A 396 -0.49 -1.29 35.37
CA ARG A 396 0.81 -1.94 35.18
C ARG A 396 1.49 -2.24 36.51
N THR A 397 1.53 -1.26 37.42
CA THR A 397 2.22 -1.41 38.73
C THR A 397 1.27 -1.93 39.82
N GLY A 398 -0.03 -1.73 39.66
CA GLY A 398 -1.03 -2.01 40.69
C GLY A 398 -1.17 -0.91 41.73
N GLU A 399 -0.34 0.14 41.72
CA GLU A 399 -0.41 1.25 42.64
C GLU A 399 -1.72 2.03 42.47
N GLN A 400 -2.28 2.46 43.62
CA GLN A 400 -3.54 3.21 43.63
C GLN A 400 -3.39 4.44 44.51
N GLN A 401 -3.99 5.55 44.03
CA GLN A 401 -4.00 6.83 44.76
C GLN A 401 -5.39 7.48 44.65
N ALA A 402 -5.79 8.22 45.70
CA ALA A 402 -6.94 9.09 45.64
C ALA A 402 -6.56 10.40 44.91
N VAL A 403 -7.39 10.83 43.96
CA VAL A 403 -7.22 12.06 43.20
C VAL A 403 -8.51 12.85 43.28
N ASP A 404 -8.41 14.15 43.52
CA ASP A 404 -9.55 15.06 43.56
C ASP A 404 -10.31 15.05 42.21
N LEU A 405 -11.62 14.98 42.24
CA LEU A 405 -12.47 14.90 41.07
C LEU A 405 -12.37 16.14 40.16
N ASP A 406 -12.02 17.31 40.73
CA ASP A 406 -11.90 18.53 39.95
C ASP A 406 -10.54 18.62 39.22
N SER A 407 -9.48 17.99 39.76
CA SER A 407 -8.16 17.89 39.13
C SER A 407 -7.91 16.61 38.34
N LEU A 408 -8.86 15.68 38.35
CA LEU A 408 -8.70 14.32 37.83
C LEU A 408 -8.24 14.29 36.34
N VAL A 409 -8.84 15.11 35.50
CA VAL A 409 -8.49 15.18 34.06
C VAL A 409 -7.05 15.67 33.88
N THR A 410 -6.68 16.76 34.54
CA THR A 410 -5.31 17.32 34.47
C THR A 410 -4.27 16.33 34.99
N THR A 411 -4.56 15.70 36.14
CA THR A 411 -3.65 14.68 36.72
C THR A 411 -3.44 13.48 35.79
N LEU A 412 -4.48 13.02 35.10
CA LEU A 412 -4.36 11.93 34.15
C LEU A 412 -3.62 12.34 32.87
N GLN A 413 -3.77 13.61 32.42
CA GLN A 413 -2.98 14.13 31.30
C GLN A 413 -1.48 14.15 31.63
N GLU A 414 -1.11 14.64 32.83
CA GLU A 414 0.28 14.68 33.29
C GLU A 414 0.91 13.30 33.42
N LYS A 415 0.12 12.31 33.86
CA LYS A 415 0.60 10.90 34.02
C LYS A 415 0.77 10.17 32.69
N LEU A 416 0.13 10.62 31.62
CA LEU A 416 0.13 9.97 30.30
C LEU A 416 1.03 10.68 29.29
N GLN A 417 1.61 11.83 29.64
CA GLN A 417 2.68 12.50 28.89
C GLN A 417 4.03 11.87 29.21
#